data_cee5637997991fe27fd65c4772d9f3ad
#
_entry.id   cee5637997991fe27fd65c4772d9f3ad
#
_cell.length_a   1.000
_cell.length_b   1.000
_cell.length_c   1.000
_cell.angle_alpha   90.00
_cell.angle_beta   90.00
_cell.angle_gamma   90.00
#
_symmetry.space_group_name_H-M   'P 1'
#
loop_
_entity.id
_entity.type
_entity.pdbx_description
1 polymer ?
#
loop_
_entity_poly.entity_id
_entity_poly.type
_entity_poly.pdbx_seq_one_letter_code
_entity_poly.pdbx_strand_id
1 'polypeptide(L)'
;MDEEMQQTFMISAESAIDTVLEMEPKMSEGSSDELTLEFQKDGAGVKGDVRDIVIRREDIEWEIGLSIKHNHDAVKHSRLSHKLDFGKEWFDMPCSDAYWDAVQPIFDMLKNEKDNGSRWSEINDKDEVVYVPLLHAFMDEVNRAYKEDKNMPRKMIEYLIGIEDYYKVVSRDSKRLTMIHTFNMHDTLNKPSENKVSAITVPVVELPTRLVALEFKPGSDNTVEMYLDNGWQLSFRIHNASTKVEPSLKFDVQFVSMPMEVLNIECRWN
;
A
#
# COMPACT_ATOMS: atom_id res chain seq x y z
N MET A 1 14.58 -6.87 -20.94
CA MET A 1 14.82 -7.68 -19.72
C MET A 1 15.83 -8.74 -20.13
N ASP A 2 16.91 -8.90 -19.37
CA ASP A 2 17.91 -9.95 -19.67
C ASP A 2 17.41 -11.34 -19.23
N GLU A 3 18.08 -12.40 -19.70
CA GLU A 3 17.68 -13.78 -19.43
C GLU A 3 17.74 -14.15 -17.93
N GLU A 4 18.70 -13.61 -17.19
CA GLU A 4 18.86 -13.86 -15.76
C GLU A 4 17.68 -13.30 -14.96
N MET A 5 17.25 -12.08 -15.28
CA MET A 5 16.09 -11.44 -14.65
C MET A 5 14.79 -12.18 -15.00
N GLN A 6 14.64 -12.66 -16.25
CA GLN A 6 13.49 -13.47 -16.64
C GLN A 6 13.43 -14.76 -15.82
N GLN A 7 14.55 -15.46 -15.70
CA GLN A 7 14.63 -16.70 -14.92
C GLN A 7 14.31 -16.45 -13.44
N THR A 8 14.82 -15.35 -12.87
CA THR A 8 14.52 -14.95 -11.49
C THR A 8 13.02 -14.73 -11.28
N PHE A 9 12.35 -14.03 -12.19
CA PHE A 9 10.90 -13.83 -12.11
C PHE A 9 10.11 -15.11 -12.27
N MET A 10 10.53 -16.02 -13.17
CA MET A 10 9.88 -17.32 -13.34
C MET A 10 9.95 -18.15 -12.06
N ILE A 11 11.14 -18.31 -11.48
CA ILE A 11 11.32 -19.06 -10.22
C ILE A 11 10.49 -18.43 -9.08
N SER A 12 10.48 -17.11 -8.99
CA SER A 12 9.67 -16.40 -8.01
C SER A 12 8.16 -16.64 -8.20
N ALA A 13 7.70 -16.61 -9.46
CA ALA A 13 6.29 -16.84 -9.79
C ALA A 13 5.88 -18.29 -9.52
N GLU A 14 6.70 -19.28 -9.92
CA GLU A 14 6.46 -20.69 -9.67
C GLU A 14 6.32 -20.98 -8.17
N SER A 15 7.27 -20.49 -7.35
CA SER A 15 7.22 -20.68 -5.89
C SER A 15 5.97 -20.07 -5.26
N ALA A 16 5.48 -18.96 -5.79
CA ALA A 16 4.29 -18.29 -5.28
C ALA A 16 3.00 -19.01 -5.71
N ILE A 17 2.90 -19.42 -6.97
CA ILE A 17 1.68 -20.01 -7.52
C ILE A 17 1.39 -21.37 -6.88
N ASP A 18 2.40 -22.18 -6.60
CA ASP A 18 2.23 -23.45 -5.90
C ASP A 18 1.57 -23.24 -4.52
N THR A 19 2.02 -22.23 -3.78
CA THR A 19 1.44 -21.89 -2.48
C THR A 19 0.01 -21.34 -2.61
N VAL A 20 -0.24 -20.48 -3.60
CA VAL A 20 -1.60 -19.97 -3.86
C VAL A 20 -2.55 -21.09 -4.26
N LEU A 21 -2.11 -22.06 -5.09
CA LEU A 21 -2.89 -23.26 -5.44
C LEU A 21 -3.24 -24.14 -4.22
N GLU A 22 -2.37 -24.19 -3.23
CA GLU A 22 -2.66 -24.88 -1.96
C GLU A 22 -3.70 -24.13 -1.13
N MET A 23 -3.61 -22.79 -1.11
CA MET A 23 -4.53 -21.93 -0.35
C MET A 23 -5.88 -21.75 -1.01
N GLU A 24 -5.98 -21.89 -2.34
CA GLU A 24 -7.21 -21.64 -3.10
C GLU A 24 -7.76 -22.90 -3.77
N PRO A 25 -8.50 -23.74 -3.05
CA PRO A 25 -9.05 -25.00 -3.59
C PRO A 25 -9.89 -24.81 -4.84
N LYS A 26 -10.63 -23.71 -4.96
CA LYS A 26 -11.46 -23.40 -6.14
C LYS A 26 -10.64 -23.13 -7.40
N MET A 27 -9.40 -22.71 -7.28
CA MET A 27 -8.51 -22.48 -8.41
C MET A 27 -8.21 -23.76 -9.18
N SER A 28 -8.15 -24.90 -8.50
CA SER A 28 -7.90 -26.23 -9.09
C SER A 28 -9.16 -27.09 -9.17
N GLU A 29 -10.35 -26.54 -8.97
CA GLU A 29 -11.61 -27.26 -9.11
C GLU A 29 -11.81 -27.65 -10.57
N GLY A 30 -12.03 -28.96 -10.79
CA GLY A 30 -12.14 -29.53 -12.13
C GLY A 30 -13.48 -29.22 -12.79
N SER A 31 -13.74 -27.97 -13.12
CA SER A 31 -14.82 -27.56 -14.02
C SER A 31 -14.34 -27.62 -15.46
N SER A 32 -15.24 -27.61 -16.41
CA SER A 32 -14.92 -27.50 -17.85
C SER A 32 -14.42 -26.10 -18.24
N ASP A 33 -14.41 -25.15 -17.30
CA ASP A 33 -14.06 -23.76 -17.56
C ASP A 33 -12.57 -23.48 -17.42
N GLU A 34 -12.09 -22.63 -18.30
CA GLU A 34 -10.73 -22.13 -18.28
C GLU A 34 -10.57 -21.07 -17.17
N LEU A 35 -9.37 -21.00 -16.58
CA LEU A 35 -8.98 -19.88 -15.74
C LEU A 35 -8.73 -18.66 -16.62
N THR A 36 -9.42 -17.56 -16.33
CA THR A 36 -9.16 -16.26 -16.95
C THR A 36 -8.17 -15.46 -16.13
N LEU A 37 -7.07 -15.01 -16.73
CA LEU A 37 -6.13 -14.08 -16.14
C LEU A 37 -6.29 -12.71 -16.77
N GLU A 38 -6.59 -11.71 -15.95
CA GLU A 38 -6.73 -10.32 -16.39
C GLU A 38 -5.66 -9.45 -15.72
N PHE A 39 -4.85 -8.77 -16.53
CA PHE A 39 -3.93 -7.75 -16.04
C PHE A 39 -4.68 -6.44 -15.87
N GLN A 40 -4.62 -5.90 -14.66
CA GLN A 40 -5.29 -4.64 -14.35
C GLN A 40 -4.54 -3.45 -14.97
N LYS A 41 -5.30 -2.45 -15.44
CA LYS A 41 -4.73 -1.22 -15.99
C LYS A 41 -4.36 -0.27 -14.84
N ASP A 42 -3.34 0.57 -15.05
CA ASP A 42 -2.84 1.56 -14.07
C ASP A 42 -3.94 2.45 -13.44
N GLY A 43 -5.08 2.61 -14.10
CA GLY A 43 -6.22 3.37 -13.58
C GLY A 43 -7.07 2.65 -12.52
N ALA A 44 -6.89 1.35 -12.31
CA ALA A 44 -7.67 0.58 -11.32
C ALA A 44 -7.33 1.02 -9.88
N GLY A 45 -6.06 1.32 -9.61
CA GLY A 45 -5.58 1.81 -8.31
C GLY A 45 -6.22 3.14 -7.85
N VAL A 46 -6.68 3.97 -8.78
CA VAL A 46 -7.42 5.21 -8.48
C VAL A 46 -8.81 4.90 -7.90
N LYS A 47 -9.38 3.74 -8.25
CA LYS A 47 -10.68 3.25 -7.76
C LYS A 47 -10.57 2.38 -6.52
N GLY A 48 -9.37 2.25 -5.92
CA GLY A 48 -9.14 1.44 -4.73
C GLY A 48 -8.82 -0.03 -5.01
N ASP A 49 -8.74 -0.47 -6.27
CA ASP A 49 -8.29 -1.82 -6.62
C ASP A 49 -6.76 -1.84 -6.80
N VAL A 50 -6.06 -2.47 -5.89
CA VAL A 50 -4.57 -2.56 -5.85
C VAL A 50 -4.04 -3.85 -6.46
N ARG A 51 -4.92 -4.68 -7.00
CA ARG A 51 -4.57 -5.95 -7.65
C ARG A 51 -3.91 -5.66 -8.99
N ASP A 52 -2.78 -6.27 -9.25
CA ASP A 52 -2.08 -6.18 -10.54
C ASP A 52 -2.60 -7.26 -11.52
N ILE A 53 -3.00 -8.41 -10.98
CA ILE A 53 -3.56 -9.55 -11.72
C ILE A 53 -4.83 -10.01 -11.02
N VAL A 54 -5.88 -10.29 -11.77
CA VAL A 54 -7.10 -10.96 -11.29
C VAL A 54 -7.23 -12.31 -12.00
N ILE A 55 -7.44 -13.36 -11.22
CA ILE A 55 -7.68 -14.73 -11.70
C ILE A 55 -9.14 -15.05 -11.43
N ARG A 56 -9.87 -15.49 -12.44
CA ARG A 56 -11.30 -15.78 -12.38
C ARG A 56 -11.67 -17.17 -12.87
N ARG A 57 -12.73 -17.69 -12.26
CA ARG A 57 -13.58 -18.76 -12.82
C ARG A 57 -15.00 -18.23 -12.94
N GLU A 58 -15.43 -17.93 -14.15
CA GLU A 58 -16.71 -17.26 -14.39
C GLU A 58 -17.92 -18.16 -14.08
N ASP A 59 -17.81 -19.45 -14.32
CA ASP A 59 -18.89 -20.44 -14.11
C ASP A 59 -19.31 -20.61 -12.64
N ILE A 60 -18.40 -20.34 -11.71
CA ILE A 60 -18.65 -20.44 -10.27
C ILE A 60 -18.57 -19.08 -9.55
N GLU A 61 -18.56 -17.98 -10.33
CA GLU A 61 -18.49 -16.59 -9.80
C GLU A 61 -17.35 -16.39 -8.79
N TRP A 62 -16.18 -16.98 -9.07
CA TRP A 62 -15.03 -16.93 -8.17
C TRP A 62 -13.90 -16.13 -8.77
N GLU A 63 -13.28 -15.29 -7.95
CA GLU A 63 -12.07 -14.57 -8.32
C GLU A 63 -11.11 -14.41 -7.14
N ILE A 64 -9.82 -14.25 -7.43
CA ILE A 64 -8.79 -13.78 -6.51
C ILE A 64 -7.93 -12.72 -7.19
N GLY A 65 -7.35 -11.84 -6.37
CA GLY A 65 -6.38 -10.84 -6.81
C GLY A 65 -4.97 -11.14 -6.36
N LEU A 66 -4.00 -10.76 -7.19
CA LEU A 66 -2.59 -10.74 -6.84
C LEU A 66 -2.05 -9.31 -6.99
N SER A 67 -1.37 -8.80 -5.95
CA SER A 67 -0.59 -7.56 -6.05
C SER A 67 0.90 -7.91 -6.03
N ILE A 68 1.61 -7.59 -7.11
CA ILE A 68 2.97 -8.05 -7.36
C ILE A 68 3.98 -6.93 -7.05
N LYS A 69 4.99 -7.25 -6.24
CA LYS A 69 6.07 -6.31 -5.91
C LYS A 69 7.43 -6.99 -6.05
N HIS A 70 8.43 -6.21 -6.43
CA HIS A 70 9.79 -6.70 -6.61
C HIS A 70 10.75 -5.92 -5.71
N ASN A 71 11.40 -6.62 -4.79
CA ASN A 71 12.41 -6.09 -3.87
C ASN A 71 11.99 -4.91 -2.98
N HIS A 72 10.69 -4.61 -2.84
CA HIS A 72 10.24 -3.56 -1.93
C HIS A 72 8.87 -3.86 -1.31
N ASP A 73 8.63 -3.30 -0.12
CA ASP A 73 7.42 -3.53 0.67
C ASP A 73 6.44 -2.37 0.67
N ALA A 74 6.76 -1.28 0.00
CA ALA A 74 5.90 -0.10 -0.01
C ALA A 74 4.45 -0.47 -0.29
N VAL A 75 3.56 0.08 0.53
CA VAL A 75 2.13 -0.16 0.43
C VAL A 75 1.57 0.69 -0.71
N LYS A 76 1.83 1.98 -0.65
CA LYS A 76 1.42 2.96 -1.66
C LYS A 76 2.38 4.14 -1.72
N HIS A 77 2.49 4.74 -2.88
CA HIS A 77 3.27 5.95 -3.12
C HIS A 77 2.33 7.14 -3.33
N SER A 78 1.87 7.72 -2.25
CA SER A 78 1.03 8.91 -2.28
C SER A 78 1.87 10.19 -2.35
N ARG A 79 1.24 11.34 -2.62
CA ARG A 79 1.93 12.62 -2.70
C ARG A 79 1.23 13.68 -1.86
N LEU A 80 2.04 14.61 -1.34
CA LEU A 80 1.55 15.91 -0.85
C LEU A 80 1.93 16.98 -1.86
N SER A 81 1.01 17.86 -2.19
CA SER A 81 1.25 18.99 -3.09
C SER A 81 0.21 20.10 -2.86
N HIS A 82 0.46 21.26 -3.42
CA HIS A 82 -0.46 22.39 -3.39
C HIS A 82 -1.78 22.19 -4.17
N LYS A 83 -1.95 21.05 -4.84
CA LYS A 83 -3.14 20.78 -5.69
C LYS A 83 -3.88 19.52 -5.29
N LEU A 84 -3.21 18.63 -4.56
CA LEU A 84 -3.75 17.33 -4.22
C LEU A 84 -4.34 17.39 -2.83
N ASP A 85 -5.65 17.24 -2.74
CA ASP A 85 -6.37 17.14 -1.47
C ASP A 85 -6.29 15.70 -0.97
N PHE A 86 -5.27 15.42 -0.17
CA PHE A 86 -5.08 14.07 0.35
C PHE A 86 -6.22 13.61 1.26
N GLY A 87 -6.83 14.53 2.01
CA GLY A 87 -7.96 14.21 2.87
C GLY A 87 -9.16 13.71 2.05
N LYS A 88 -9.46 14.38 0.94
CA LYS A 88 -10.51 13.95 0.02
C LYS A 88 -10.21 12.61 -0.63
N GLU A 89 -8.93 12.38 -1.00
CA GLU A 89 -8.54 11.14 -1.66
C GLU A 89 -8.44 9.95 -0.71
N TRP A 90 -7.93 10.15 0.53
CA TRP A 90 -7.60 9.03 1.41
C TRP A 90 -8.75 8.61 2.32
N PHE A 91 -9.61 9.55 2.69
CA PHE A 91 -10.71 9.27 3.63
C PHE A 91 -12.00 10.05 3.33
N ASP A 92 -12.15 10.52 2.09
CA ASP A 92 -13.35 11.19 1.56
C ASP A 92 -13.79 12.43 2.37
N MET A 93 -12.82 13.14 2.96
CA MET A 93 -13.05 14.37 3.70
C MET A 93 -12.05 15.43 3.22
N PRO A 94 -12.50 16.54 2.62
CA PRO A 94 -11.61 17.60 2.17
C PRO A 94 -10.73 18.15 3.30
N CYS A 95 -9.47 18.46 2.95
CA CYS A 95 -8.56 19.15 3.87
C CYS A 95 -9.12 20.52 4.27
N SER A 96 -8.88 20.88 5.53
CA SER A 96 -9.31 22.17 6.09
C SER A 96 -8.55 23.36 5.51
N ASP A 97 -9.14 24.56 5.61
CA ASP A 97 -8.44 25.82 5.26
C ASP A 97 -7.15 25.97 6.07
N ALA A 98 -7.16 25.56 7.35
CA ALA A 98 -5.97 25.60 8.22
C ALA A 98 -4.82 24.72 7.68
N TYR A 99 -5.12 23.55 7.13
CA TYR A 99 -4.12 22.73 6.45
C TYR A 99 -3.53 23.47 5.25
N TRP A 100 -4.39 24.01 4.38
CA TRP A 100 -3.94 24.71 3.18
C TRP A 100 -3.13 25.96 3.51
N ASP A 101 -3.54 26.74 4.50
CA ASP A 101 -2.80 27.92 4.98
C ASP A 101 -1.40 27.53 5.49
N ALA A 102 -1.27 26.38 6.16
CA ALA A 102 0.00 25.90 6.68
C ALA A 102 0.94 25.40 5.58
N VAL A 103 0.44 24.71 4.56
CA VAL A 103 1.30 24.05 3.54
C VAL A 103 1.57 24.91 2.31
N GLN A 104 0.69 25.87 1.98
CA GLN A 104 0.81 26.68 0.78
C GLN A 104 2.14 27.48 0.72
N PRO A 105 2.60 28.15 1.77
CA PRO A 105 3.88 28.86 1.72
C PRO A 105 5.07 27.96 1.40
N ILE A 106 5.03 26.71 1.90
CA ILE A 106 6.10 25.73 1.68
C ILE A 106 6.10 25.29 0.20
N PHE A 107 4.94 24.98 -0.35
CA PHE A 107 4.85 24.59 -1.76
C PHE A 107 5.12 25.76 -2.72
N ASP A 108 4.80 26.99 -2.36
CA ASP A 108 5.17 28.17 -3.14
C ASP A 108 6.70 28.39 -3.15
N MET A 109 7.35 28.19 -2.01
CA MET A 109 8.81 28.19 -1.94
C MET A 109 9.42 27.10 -2.83
N LEU A 110 8.93 25.86 -2.72
CA LEU A 110 9.41 24.74 -3.55
C LEU A 110 9.15 24.99 -5.04
N LYS A 111 8.06 25.65 -5.40
CA LYS A 111 7.77 26.02 -6.79
C LYS A 111 8.76 27.06 -7.30
N ASN A 112 9.08 28.07 -6.50
CA ASN A 112 10.07 29.08 -6.87
C ASN A 112 11.46 28.45 -7.06
N GLU A 113 11.87 27.53 -6.18
CA GLU A 113 13.13 26.81 -6.31
C GLU A 113 13.15 25.93 -7.56
N LYS A 114 12.04 25.27 -7.89
CA LYS A 114 11.90 24.54 -9.15
C LYS A 114 12.07 25.45 -10.37
N ASP A 115 11.41 26.59 -10.37
CA ASP A 115 11.46 27.56 -11.49
C ASP A 115 12.86 28.13 -11.66
N ASN A 116 13.63 28.25 -10.58
CA ASN A 116 15.06 28.62 -10.58
C ASN A 116 15.99 27.47 -11.04
N GLY A 117 15.47 26.25 -11.19
CA GLY A 117 16.24 25.08 -11.59
C GLY A 117 17.09 24.46 -10.47
N SER A 118 16.80 24.80 -9.22
CA SER A 118 17.54 24.34 -8.03
C SER A 118 17.51 22.81 -7.87
N ARG A 119 18.56 22.26 -7.29
CA ARG A 119 18.62 20.86 -6.89
C ARG A 119 18.13 20.70 -5.45
N TRP A 120 17.56 19.54 -5.16
CA TRP A 120 17.08 19.23 -3.81
C TRP A 120 18.19 19.30 -2.75
N SER A 121 19.43 18.96 -3.12
CA SER A 121 20.60 19.06 -2.24
C SER A 121 20.99 20.50 -1.90
N GLU A 122 20.51 21.49 -2.63
CA GLU A 122 20.82 22.93 -2.44
C GLU A 122 19.84 23.61 -1.50
N ILE A 123 18.70 22.95 -1.16
CA ILE A 123 17.79 23.44 -0.13
C ILE A 123 18.46 23.27 1.23
N ASN A 124 18.78 24.40 1.86
CA ASN A 124 19.31 24.42 3.22
C ASN A 124 18.20 24.13 4.23
N ASP A 125 18.58 23.52 5.35
CA ASP A 125 17.68 23.29 6.50
C ASP A 125 16.32 22.66 6.10
N LYS A 126 16.32 21.82 5.05
CA LYS A 126 15.09 21.23 4.46
C LYS A 126 14.27 20.44 5.47
N ASP A 127 14.90 19.90 6.50
CA ASP A 127 14.17 19.21 7.56
C ASP A 127 13.29 20.21 8.33
N GLU A 128 13.85 21.37 8.68
CA GLU A 128 13.14 22.41 9.44
C GLU A 128 12.16 23.23 8.59
N VAL A 129 12.51 23.52 7.32
CA VAL A 129 11.70 24.41 6.47
C VAL A 129 10.71 23.69 5.58
N VAL A 130 10.87 22.37 5.37
CA VAL A 130 9.99 21.58 4.50
C VAL A 130 9.38 20.38 5.23
N TYR A 131 10.19 19.43 5.71
CA TYR A 131 9.65 18.15 6.17
C TYR A 131 8.86 18.25 7.45
N VAL A 132 9.45 18.84 8.49
CA VAL A 132 8.80 18.95 9.80
C VAL A 132 7.49 19.74 9.73
N PRO A 133 7.43 20.94 9.12
CA PRO A 133 6.16 21.68 9.06
C PRO A 133 5.10 21.01 8.17
N LEU A 134 5.48 20.34 7.06
CA LEU A 134 4.53 19.57 6.26
C LEU A 134 3.97 18.36 7.03
N LEU A 135 4.81 17.65 7.80
CA LEU A 135 4.36 16.52 8.60
C LEU A 135 3.52 16.95 9.78
N HIS A 136 3.78 18.11 10.41
CA HIS A 136 2.89 18.66 11.41
C HIS A 136 1.51 18.98 10.82
N ALA A 137 1.45 19.68 9.69
CA ALA A 137 0.19 19.96 9.02
C ALA A 137 -0.57 18.69 8.64
N PHE A 138 0.14 17.66 8.14
CA PHE A 138 -0.44 16.35 7.86
C PHE A 138 -1.03 15.70 9.13
N MET A 139 -0.27 15.67 10.22
CA MET A 139 -0.71 15.07 11.49
C MET A 139 -1.91 15.79 12.08
N ASP A 140 -1.91 17.12 12.05
CA ASP A 140 -3.01 17.95 12.56
C ASP A 140 -4.28 17.70 11.75
N GLU A 141 -4.16 17.61 10.43
CA GLU A 141 -5.28 17.35 9.55
C GLU A 141 -5.86 15.93 9.72
N VAL A 142 -5.01 14.92 9.84
CA VAL A 142 -5.45 13.54 10.16
C VAL A 142 -6.17 13.49 11.52
N ASN A 143 -5.62 14.16 12.52
CA ASN A 143 -6.26 14.23 13.84
C ASN A 143 -7.60 14.98 13.81
N ARG A 144 -7.72 16.06 13.02
CA ARG A 144 -8.99 16.76 12.79
C ARG A 144 -10.00 15.83 12.15
N ALA A 145 -9.62 15.19 11.05
CA ALA A 145 -10.50 14.26 10.33
C ALA A 145 -11.00 13.13 11.22
N TYR A 146 -10.14 12.55 12.07
CA TYR A 146 -10.54 11.53 13.03
C TYR A 146 -11.50 12.02 14.11
N LYS A 147 -11.41 13.31 14.52
CA LYS A 147 -12.39 13.89 15.45
C LYS A 147 -13.78 14.01 14.82
N GLU A 148 -13.84 14.35 13.55
CA GLU A 148 -15.08 14.55 12.79
C GLU A 148 -15.71 13.24 12.30
N ASP A 149 -14.88 12.30 11.79
CA ASP A 149 -15.33 10.99 11.32
C ASP A 149 -14.54 9.85 11.98
N LYS A 150 -15.18 9.12 12.87
CA LYS A 150 -14.56 7.97 13.56
C LYS A 150 -14.28 6.79 12.63
N ASN A 151 -14.82 6.78 11.41
CA ASN A 151 -14.53 5.77 10.39
C ASN A 151 -13.28 6.12 9.53
N MET A 152 -12.64 7.27 9.77
CA MET A 152 -11.46 7.73 9.04
C MET A 152 -10.31 6.68 9.04
N PRO A 153 -9.97 5.99 10.16
CA PRO A 153 -8.91 4.99 10.15
C PRO A 153 -9.16 3.85 9.17
N ARG A 154 -10.39 3.35 9.09
CA ARG A 154 -10.78 2.33 8.13
C ARG A 154 -10.63 2.83 6.69
N LYS A 155 -11.18 3.99 6.36
CA LYS A 155 -11.08 4.59 5.01
C LYS A 155 -9.62 4.80 4.60
N MET A 156 -8.77 5.24 5.51
CA MET A 156 -7.34 5.41 5.23
C MET A 156 -6.66 4.08 4.92
N ILE A 157 -6.93 3.02 5.66
CA ILE A 157 -6.39 1.69 5.35
C ILE A 157 -6.94 1.20 4.01
N GLU A 158 -8.24 1.30 3.76
CA GLU A 158 -8.84 0.93 2.47
C GLU A 158 -8.21 1.70 1.29
N TYR A 159 -7.90 2.99 1.46
CA TYR A 159 -7.17 3.75 0.47
C TYR A 159 -5.76 3.21 0.24
N LEU A 160 -5.04 2.83 1.30
CA LEU A 160 -3.65 2.41 1.23
C LEU A 160 -3.48 0.99 0.68
N ILE A 161 -4.28 0.05 1.16
CA ILE A 161 -4.15 -1.37 0.81
C ILE A 161 -5.17 -1.87 -0.21
N GLY A 162 -6.17 -1.04 -0.56
CA GLY A 162 -7.27 -1.43 -1.44
C GLY A 162 -8.52 -1.88 -0.68
N ILE A 163 -9.58 -2.08 -1.44
CA ILE A 163 -10.91 -2.45 -0.92
C ILE A 163 -11.30 -3.90 -1.21
N GLU A 164 -10.51 -4.59 -2.02
CA GLU A 164 -10.76 -5.99 -2.40
C GLU A 164 -9.83 -6.93 -1.62
N ASP A 165 -10.21 -8.20 -1.52
CA ASP A 165 -9.33 -9.23 -0.97
C ASP A 165 -8.27 -9.65 -2.00
N TYR A 166 -7.04 -9.89 -1.55
CA TYR A 166 -5.95 -10.27 -2.45
C TYR A 166 -4.75 -10.89 -1.72
N TYR A 167 -3.87 -11.50 -2.50
CA TYR A 167 -2.54 -11.92 -2.08
C TYR A 167 -1.50 -10.91 -2.55
N LYS A 168 -0.72 -10.32 -1.62
CA LYS A 168 0.43 -9.50 -1.97
C LYS A 168 1.66 -10.40 -2.09
N VAL A 169 2.20 -10.49 -3.30
CA VAL A 169 3.34 -11.33 -3.65
C VAL A 169 4.57 -10.46 -3.83
N VAL A 170 5.59 -10.66 -3.00
CA VAL A 170 6.82 -9.85 -3.00
C VAL A 170 8.03 -10.72 -3.25
N SER A 171 8.65 -10.62 -4.42
CA SER A 171 9.92 -11.30 -4.70
C SER A 171 11.09 -10.61 -4.00
N ARG A 172 12.00 -11.41 -3.45
CA ARG A 172 13.19 -11.00 -2.69
C ARG A 172 14.43 -11.68 -3.26
N ASP A 173 15.03 -11.09 -4.28
CA ASP A 173 16.15 -11.68 -5.02
C ASP A 173 17.34 -12.00 -4.11
N SER A 174 17.73 -11.06 -3.26
CA SER A 174 18.86 -11.23 -2.34
C SER A 174 18.69 -12.35 -1.33
N LYS A 175 17.43 -12.70 -1.02
CA LYS A 175 17.09 -13.78 -0.08
C LYS A 175 16.66 -15.07 -0.79
N ARG A 176 16.52 -15.06 -2.12
CA ARG A 176 15.99 -16.16 -2.93
C ARG A 176 14.69 -16.72 -2.38
N LEU A 177 13.73 -15.83 -2.13
CA LEU A 177 12.41 -16.20 -1.65
C LEU A 177 11.32 -15.25 -2.20
N THR A 178 10.10 -15.74 -2.23
CA THR A 178 8.90 -14.97 -2.47
C THR A 178 8.08 -14.93 -1.18
N MET A 179 7.65 -13.73 -0.77
CA MET A 179 6.78 -13.54 0.37
C MET A 179 5.35 -13.41 -0.10
N ILE A 180 4.41 -14.09 0.55
CA ILE A 180 2.98 -13.93 0.30
C ILE A 180 2.33 -13.39 1.57
N HIS A 181 1.66 -12.25 1.48
CA HIS A 181 0.80 -11.71 2.53
C HIS A 181 -0.66 -11.84 2.11
N THR A 182 -1.52 -12.26 3.03
CA THR A 182 -2.95 -12.49 2.77
C THR A 182 -3.79 -11.33 3.28
N PHE A 183 -4.41 -10.58 2.39
CA PHE A 183 -5.35 -9.52 2.75
C PHE A 183 -6.78 -10.00 2.51
N ASN A 184 -7.38 -10.66 3.50
CA ASN A 184 -8.72 -11.26 3.47
C ASN A 184 -9.67 -10.43 4.33
N MET A 185 -10.11 -9.29 3.85
CA MET A 185 -10.92 -8.32 4.60
C MET A 185 -12.44 -8.62 4.51
N HIS A 186 -12.85 -9.33 3.46
CA HIS A 186 -14.25 -9.64 3.15
C HIS A 186 -14.56 -11.12 3.18
N ASP A 187 -13.63 -11.94 3.68
CA ASP A 187 -13.79 -13.39 3.73
C ASP A 187 -14.02 -14.04 2.36
N THR A 188 -13.40 -13.53 1.29
CA THR A 188 -13.52 -14.11 -0.06
C THR A 188 -12.39 -15.06 -0.43
N LEU A 189 -11.23 -14.98 0.25
CA LEU A 189 -10.10 -15.87 0.03
C LEU A 189 -10.27 -17.22 0.73
N ASN A 190 -9.52 -18.22 0.26
CA ASN A 190 -9.38 -19.53 0.90
C ASN A 190 -10.70 -20.32 1.02
N LYS A 191 -11.63 -20.10 0.10
CA LYS A 191 -12.91 -20.81 0.13
C LYS A 191 -12.77 -22.28 -0.30
N PRO A 192 -13.45 -23.20 0.40
CA PRO A 192 -13.44 -24.62 0.01
C PRO A 192 -14.06 -24.80 -1.37
N SER A 193 -13.57 -25.78 -2.12
CA SER A 193 -14.25 -26.31 -3.28
C SER A 193 -15.17 -27.48 -2.91
N GLU A 194 -15.93 -28.03 -3.86
CA GLU A 194 -16.79 -29.18 -3.59
C GLU A 194 -16.01 -30.39 -3.06
N ASN A 195 -14.77 -30.57 -3.47
CA ASN A 195 -13.99 -31.79 -3.22
C ASN A 195 -12.71 -31.56 -2.41
N LYS A 196 -12.36 -30.31 -2.09
CA LYS A 196 -11.09 -29.97 -1.43
C LYS A 196 -11.24 -28.82 -0.45
N VAL A 197 -10.57 -28.92 0.67
CA VAL A 197 -10.38 -27.86 1.66
C VAL A 197 -8.87 -27.60 1.76
N SER A 198 -8.48 -26.33 1.86
CA SER A 198 -7.08 -25.98 2.07
C SER A 198 -6.55 -26.50 3.42
N ALA A 199 -5.31 -26.95 3.45
CA ALA A 199 -4.61 -27.27 4.69
C ALA A 199 -4.19 -25.98 5.46
N ILE A 200 -4.09 -24.85 4.76
CA ILE A 200 -3.75 -23.54 5.33
C ILE A 200 -5.06 -22.76 5.48
N THR A 201 -5.36 -22.31 6.69
CA THR A 201 -6.50 -21.42 6.93
C THR A 201 -6.04 -19.98 6.81
N VAL A 202 -6.71 -19.19 5.95
CA VAL A 202 -6.48 -17.74 5.80
C VAL A 202 -7.52 -16.99 6.62
N PRO A 203 -7.14 -16.39 7.77
CA PRO A 203 -8.08 -15.67 8.62
C PRO A 203 -8.64 -14.41 7.96
N VAL A 204 -9.81 -13.97 8.43
CA VAL A 204 -10.36 -12.65 8.08
C VAL A 204 -9.60 -11.58 8.84
N VAL A 205 -9.18 -10.53 8.13
CA VAL A 205 -8.44 -9.40 8.69
C VAL A 205 -9.42 -8.30 9.09
N GLU A 206 -9.39 -7.90 10.36
CA GLU A 206 -10.20 -6.79 10.84
C GLU A 206 -9.58 -5.43 10.48
N LEU A 207 -10.37 -4.58 9.83
CA LEU A 207 -9.99 -3.21 9.54
C LEU A 207 -10.00 -2.36 10.83
N PRO A 208 -9.15 -1.31 10.92
CA PRO A 208 -9.07 -0.52 12.13
C PRO A 208 -10.30 0.35 12.33
N THR A 209 -10.65 0.58 13.59
CA THR A 209 -11.75 1.45 14.03
C THR A 209 -11.27 2.68 14.79
N ARG A 210 -10.00 2.66 15.23
CA ARG A 210 -9.48 3.68 16.12
C ARG A 210 -8.05 4.09 15.77
N LEU A 211 -7.82 5.41 15.70
CA LEU A 211 -6.48 5.99 15.72
C LEU A 211 -5.98 6.02 17.17
N VAL A 212 -4.90 5.32 17.46
CA VAL A 212 -4.29 5.21 18.79
C VAL A 212 -3.28 6.34 18.99
N ALA A 213 -2.35 6.50 18.03
CA ALA A 213 -1.35 7.56 18.05
C ALA A 213 -0.90 7.90 16.62
N LEU A 214 -0.44 9.13 16.43
CA LEU A 214 0.25 9.60 15.23
C LEU A 214 1.35 10.54 15.69
N GLU A 215 2.60 10.16 15.49
CA GLU A 215 3.75 10.85 16.06
C GLU A 215 4.97 10.76 15.14
N PHE A 216 5.94 11.65 15.33
CA PHE A 216 7.21 11.53 14.64
C PHE A 216 7.93 10.25 15.04
N LYS A 217 8.50 9.59 14.05
CA LYS A 217 9.38 8.45 14.30
C LYS A 217 10.61 8.92 15.09
N PRO A 218 10.97 8.27 16.21
CA PRO A 218 12.13 8.67 17.01
C PRO A 218 13.41 8.80 16.17
N GLY A 219 14.04 9.97 16.24
CA GLY A 219 15.27 10.28 15.51
C GLY A 219 15.10 10.53 14.01
N SER A 220 13.90 10.88 13.55
CA SER A 220 13.63 11.20 12.15
C SER A 220 12.80 12.48 12.01
N ASP A 221 13.26 13.41 11.18
CA ASP A 221 12.58 14.67 10.88
C ASP A 221 11.70 14.60 9.62
N ASN A 222 11.72 13.46 8.92
CA ASN A 222 10.95 13.27 7.68
C ASN A 222 10.01 12.06 7.69
N THR A 223 9.78 11.46 8.86
CA THR A 223 8.94 10.26 9.00
C THR A 223 8.03 10.39 10.19
N VAL A 224 6.74 10.10 10.00
CA VAL A 224 5.78 9.90 11.09
C VAL A 224 5.30 8.46 11.12
N GLU A 225 4.94 7.98 12.30
CA GLU A 225 4.37 6.65 12.52
C GLU A 225 2.94 6.78 13.02
N MET A 226 2.06 5.99 12.40
CA MET A 226 0.64 5.91 12.75
C MET A 226 0.35 4.55 13.38
N TYR A 227 -0.23 4.58 14.55
CA TYR A 227 -0.65 3.41 15.32
C TYR A 227 -2.17 3.37 15.35
N LEU A 228 -2.73 2.30 14.78
CA LEU A 228 -4.17 2.03 14.78
C LEU A 228 -4.44 0.80 15.65
N ASP A 229 -5.71 0.57 16.00
CA ASP A 229 -6.09 -0.69 16.64
C ASP A 229 -6.01 -1.88 15.67
N ASN A 230 -6.35 -3.08 16.17
CA ASN A 230 -6.29 -4.35 15.42
C ASN A 230 -4.91 -4.67 14.80
N GLY A 231 -3.81 -4.12 15.36
CA GLY A 231 -2.43 -4.43 14.92
C GLY A 231 -1.91 -3.65 13.72
N TRP A 232 -2.67 -2.71 13.17
CA TRP A 232 -2.22 -1.87 12.08
C TRP A 232 -1.25 -0.79 12.52
N GLN A 233 -0.04 -0.79 11.96
CA GLN A 233 0.97 0.26 12.19
C GLN A 233 1.65 0.60 10.88
N LEU A 234 1.74 1.90 10.56
CA LEU A 234 2.32 2.39 9.32
C LEU A 234 3.34 3.50 9.59
N SER A 235 4.35 3.58 8.73
CA SER A 235 5.25 4.74 8.65
C SER A 235 5.01 5.49 7.35
N PHE A 236 5.07 6.81 7.44
CA PHE A 236 4.91 7.75 6.33
C PHE A 236 6.18 8.58 6.23
N ARG A 237 7.09 8.18 5.33
CA ARG A 237 8.31 8.93 5.06
C ARG A 237 8.11 9.87 3.89
N ILE A 238 8.28 11.17 4.13
CA ILE A 238 8.19 12.18 3.07
C ILE A 238 9.57 12.44 2.44
N HIS A 239 9.63 12.56 1.12
CA HIS A 239 10.86 12.87 0.41
C HIS A 239 10.59 13.48 -0.97
N ASN A 240 11.58 14.19 -1.51
CA ASN A 240 11.58 14.58 -2.91
C ASN A 240 11.98 13.38 -3.79
N ALA A 241 11.21 13.09 -4.83
CA ALA A 241 11.39 11.90 -5.67
C ALA A 241 12.44 12.06 -6.77
N SER A 242 13.07 13.24 -6.89
CA SER A 242 13.96 13.63 -7.98
C SER A 242 15.20 14.34 -7.42
N THR A 243 16.28 14.44 -8.22
CA THR A 243 17.43 15.27 -7.87
C THR A 243 17.14 16.76 -7.98
N LYS A 244 16.14 17.15 -8.78
CA LYS A 244 15.63 18.52 -8.88
C LYS A 244 14.52 18.76 -7.87
N VAL A 245 14.34 20.01 -7.48
CA VAL A 245 13.21 20.39 -6.62
C VAL A 245 11.89 20.18 -7.35
N GLU A 246 10.93 19.57 -6.65
CA GLU A 246 9.56 19.41 -7.14
C GLU A 246 8.56 20.00 -6.12
N PRO A 247 7.53 20.75 -6.57
CA PRO A 247 6.48 21.28 -5.69
C PRO A 247 5.44 20.20 -5.34
N SER A 248 5.93 18.99 -5.14
CA SER A 248 5.14 17.80 -4.82
C SER A 248 6.08 16.77 -4.21
N LEU A 249 5.87 16.45 -2.95
CA LEU A 249 6.67 15.47 -2.23
C LEU A 249 5.96 14.12 -2.19
N LYS A 250 6.74 13.05 -2.18
CA LYS A 250 6.24 11.69 -2.18
C LYS A 250 6.25 11.14 -0.76
N PHE A 251 5.16 10.47 -0.37
CA PHE A 251 5.15 9.56 0.76
C PHE A 251 5.57 8.15 0.32
N ASP A 252 6.54 7.61 1.01
CA ASP A 252 6.87 6.20 1.01
C ASP A 252 6.19 5.58 2.24
N VAL A 253 5.04 4.94 2.00
CA VAL A 253 4.23 4.36 3.06
C VAL A 253 4.59 2.90 3.23
N GLN A 254 4.95 2.49 4.45
CA GLN A 254 5.33 1.12 4.77
C GLN A 254 4.61 0.62 6.02
N PHE A 255 4.38 -0.69 6.11
CA PHE A 255 3.97 -1.30 7.36
C PHE A 255 5.13 -1.32 8.36
N VAL A 256 4.87 -0.87 9.57
CA VAL A 256 5.71 -1.11 10.75
C VAL A 256 5.29 -2.43 11.39
N SER A 257 3.97 -2.66 11.45
CA SER A 257 3.36 -3.92 11.84
C SER A 257 2.05 -4.12 11.08
N MET A 258 1.64 -5.37 10.94
CA MET A 258 0.36 -5.79 10.37
C MET A 258 -0.43 -6.61 11.38
N PRO A 259 -1.78 -6.70 11.27
CA PRO A 259 -2.58 -7.65 12.03
C PRO A 259 -2.02 -9.07 11.98
N MET A 260 -2.18 -9.82 13.07
CA MET A 260 -1.72 -11.23 13.13
C MET A 260 -2.48 -12.14 12.16
N GLU A 261 -3.65 -11.72 11.73
CA GLU A 261 -4.51 -12.39 10.75
C GLU A 261 -3.93 -12.30 9.33
N VAL A 262 -3.09 -11.29 9.04
CA VAL A 262 -2.33 -11.25 7.78
C VAL A 262 -1.23 -12.29 7.85
N LEU A 263 -1.44 -13.42 7.20
CA LEU A 263 -0.40 -14.43 7.12
C LEU A 263 0.80 -13.91 6.33
N ASN A 264 1.97 -14.37 6.75
CA ASN A 264 3.24 -14.06 6.12
C ASN A 264 3.94 -15.37 5.76
N ILE A 265 3.83 -15.79 4.49
CA ILE A 265 4.28 -17.09 4.02
C ILE A 265 5.55 -16.91 3.19
N GLU A 266 6.61 -17.62 3.57
CA GLU A 266 7.87 -17.64 2.84
C GLU A 266 7.92 -18.82 1.86
N CYS A 267 7.96 -18.52 0.56
CA CYS A 267 8.14 -19.49 -0.50
C CYS A 267 9.59 -19.44 -0.97
N ARG A 268 10.41 -20.43 -0.58
CA ARG A 268 11.82 -20.48 -0.97
C ARG A 268 11.99 -20.93 -2.41
N TRP A 269 12.91 -20.28 -3.11
CA TRP A 269 13.25 -20.67 -4.48
C TRP A 269 14.15 -21.91 -4.49
N ASN A 270 13.73 -22.87 -5.24
CA ASN A 270 14.48 -24.11 -5.45
C ASN A 270 15.60 -23.94 -6.49
#